data_b7b24c7f1a816c40d102ee0a1a47fd2f
#
_entry.id   b7b24c7f1a816c40d102ee0a1a47fd2f
#
_cell.length_a   1.000
_cell.length_b   1.000
_cell.length_c   1.000
_cell.angle_alpha   90.00
_cell.angle_beta   90.00
_cell.angle_gamma   90.00
#
_symmetry.space_group_name_H-M   'P 1'
#
loop_
_entity.id
_entity.type
_entity.pdbx_description
1 polymer ?
#
loop_
_entity_poly.entity_id
_entity_poly.type
_entity_poly.pdbx_seq_one_letter_code
_entity_poly.pdbx_strand_id
1 'polypeptide(L)'
;MRKLNLIISFLTILLALTLILSCKGKTKSDSPNASKKFVLITMDSIDEHWLSVKKGAEDKVKELGNIELIFRAPAGKTDPNEQTRMAEDAINQKADAILLAPSDIAALSPVAAKIKEANIPLILIDSAISTEDYDAFLSTDNEAAGELAGETFAKLVNGKGKIGIVHAQPAASTAIARGKGFETKIKEIAPDIKIVSVQYSDGDKARALNIATDIMTANPDLVGFFTSNEGSTIGVARAIEDMGKKDTVMLVGFDKSQDTIRALENGTLKATVVQNPYKMGFDGVQMAFDILNGKKVERLIDTGVNVVTLENIDIIK
;
A
#
# COMPACT_ATOMS: atom_id res chain seq x y z
N MET A 1 18.50 65.92 49.95
CA MET A 1 18.46 65.59 48.47
C MET A 1 19.22 64.32 48.12
N ARG A 2 20.39 64.01 48.67
CA ARG A 2 21.14 62.76 48.29
C ARG A 2 20.45 61.41 48.66
N LYS A 3 19.69 61.37 49.78
CA LYS A 3 18.97 60.15 50.23
C LYS A 3 17.69 59.86 49.42
N LEU A 4 17.04 60.89 48.87
CA LEU A 4 15.83 60.73 48.07
C LEU A 4 16.15 60.17 46.66
N ASN A 5 17.29 60.56 46.07
CA ASN A 5 17.74 60.04 44.77
C ASN A 5 18.16 58.56 44.82
N LEU A 6 18.67 58.08 45.98
CA LEU A 6 19.05 56.66 46.16
C LEU A 6 17.81 55.76 46.24
N ILE A 7 16.74 56.21 46.86
CA ILE A 7 15.46 55.48 46.99
C ILE A 7 14.74 55.38 45.62
N ILE A 8 14.75 56.47 44.84
CA ILE A 8 14.16 56.48 43.50
C ILE A 8 15.00 55.58 42.55
N SER A 9 16.32 55.53 42.65
CA SER A 9 17.18 54.65 41.85
C SER A 9 17.01 53.16 42.20
N PHE A 10 16.73 52.81 43.46
CA PHE A 10 16.45 51.42 43.86
C PHE A 10 15.04 50.97 43.44
N LEU A 11 14.04 51.88 43.42
CA LEU A 11 12.67 51.55 42.96
C LEU A 11 12.62 51.34 41.43
N THR A 12 13.42 52.08 40.64
CA THR A 12 13.47 51.89 39.17
C THR A 12 14.20 50.63 38.79
N ILE A 13 15.22 50.18 39.54
CA ILE A 13 15.91 48.90 39.30
C ILE A 13 15.02 47.71 39.67
N LEU A 14 14.23 47.83 40.75
CA LEU A 14 13.26 46.76 41.13
C LEU A 14 12.10 46.63 40.16
N LEU A 15 11.65 47.72 39.54
CA LEU A 15 10.60 47.69 38.50
C LEU A 15 11.10 47.17 37.17
N ALA A 16 12.38 47.37 36.84
CA ALA A 16 13.03 46.80 35.65
C ALA A 16 13.24 45.28 35.78
N LEU A 17 13.50 44.74 36.98
CA LEU A 17 13.71 43.30 37.21
C LEU A 17 12.40 42.47 37.12
N THR A 18 11.23 43.11 37.38
CA THR A 18 9.92 42.41 37.25
C THR A 18 9.43 42.32 35.82
N LEU A 19 9.94 43.11 34.88
CA LEU A 19 9.61 43.07 33.46
C LEU A 19 10.37 42.01 32.68
N ILE A 20 11.48 41.49 33.20
CA ILE A 20 12.28 40.45 32.53
C ILE A 20 11.78 39.03 32.85
N LEU A 21 10.96 38.84 33.90
CA LEU A 21 10.38 37.53 34.23
C LEU A 21 9.07 37.18 33.50
N SER A 22 8.54 38.07 32.65
CA SER A 22 7.27 37.87 31.94
C SER A 22 7.40 37.36 30.52
N CYS A 23 8.63 37.06 30.04
CA CYS A 23 8.86 36.33 28.81
C CYS A 23 9.15 34.82 29.07
N LYS A 24 8.30 34.17 29.89
CA LYS A 24 8.09 32.74 29.69
C LYS A 24 7.36 32.60 28.37
N GLY A 25 8.12 32.06 27.38
CA GLY A 25 7.59 31.71 26.09
C GLY A 25 6.26 30.99 26.28
N LYS A 26 5.23 31.44 25.57
CA LYS A 26 4.01 30.68 25.36
C LYS A 26 4.47 29.36 24.73
N THR A 27 4.70 28.33 25.56
CA THR A 27 4.48 26.97 25.11
C THR A 27 3.09 26.98 24.52
N LYS A 28 2.97 26.68 23.23
CA LYS A 28 1.67 26.37 22.63
C LYS A 28 0.99 25.41 23.60
N SER A 29 -0.05 25.86 24.28
CA SER A 29 -0.99 24.96 24.88
C SER A 29 -1.65 24.29 23.70
N ASP A 30 -1.17 23.11 23.32
CA ASP A 30 -1.97 22.20 22.53
C ASP A 30 -3.27 22.05 23.35
N SER A 31 -4.34 22.51 22.77
CA SER A 31 -5.67 22.33 23.35
C SER A 31 -5.83 20.83 23.57
N PRO A 32 -6.16 20.33 24.77
CA PRO A 32 -6.24 18.89 25.03
C PRO A 32 -7.25 18.15 24.15
N ASN A 33 -7.87 18.83 23.22
CA ASN A 33 -8.98 18.35 22.39
C ASN A 33 -8.79 18.64 20.88
N ALA A 34 -7.59 19.02 20.42
CA ALA A 34 -7.34 19.14 18.98
C ALA A 34 -7.27 17.75 18.34
N SER A 35 -8.12 17.50 17.34
CA SER A 35 -8.07 16.26 16.57
C SER A 35 -6.73 16.12 15.88
N LYS A 36 -6.09 14.96 16.00
CA LYS A 36 -4.86 14.63 15.27
C LYS A 36 -5.20 14.39 13.79
N LYS A 37 -4.36 14.88 12.89
CA LYS A 37 -4.56 14.77 11.46
C LYS A 37 -3.69 13.65 10.90
N PHE A 38 -4.31 12.54 10.47
CA PHE A 38 -3.65 11.44 9.78
C PHE A 38 -3.96 11.49 8.29
N VAL A 39 -2.95 11.31 7.45
CA VAL A 39 -3.11 11.28 5.99
C VAL A 39 -2.79 9.88 5.49
N LEU A 40 -3.75 9.24 4.83
CA LEU A 40 -3.58 7.97 4.14
C LEU A 40 -3.49 8.20 2.64
N ILE A 41 -2.35 7.80 2.04
CA ILE A 41 -2.09 7.94 0.61
C ILE A 41 -1.94 6.55 0.00
N THR A 42 -2.85 6.16 -0.90
CA THR A 42 -2.85 4.88 -1.60
C THR A 42 -2.43 5.00 -3.06
N MET A 43 -2.25 3.88 -3.76
CA MET A 43 -1.82 3.88 -5.18
C MET A 43 -2.92 4.34 -6.13
N ASP A 44 -4.17 4.04 -5.82
CA ASP A 44 -5.37 4.49 -6.52
C ASP A 44 -6.57 4.52 -5.57
N SER A 45 -7.74 4.91 -6.08
CA SER A 45 -9.00 5.01 -5.36
C SER A 45 -10.11 4.10 -5.91
N ILE A 46 -9.76 3.15 -6.79
CA ILE A 46 -10.71 2.35 -7.58
C ILE A 46 -10.71 0.89 -7.14
N ASP A 47 -9.53 0.28 -6.98
CA ASP A 47 -9.42 -1.13 -6.61
C ASP A 47 -9.95 -1.38 -5.19
N GLU A 48 -10.72 -2.46 -5.01
CA GLU A 48 -11.32 -2.83 -3.72
C GLU A 48 -10.26 -3.11 -2.65
N HIS A 49 -9.04 -3.48 -3.06
CA HIS A 49 -7.87 -3.57 -2.18
C HIS A 49 -7.65 -2.26 -1.41
N TRP A 50 -7.56 -1.11 -2.11
CA TRP A 50 -7.33 0.19 -1.48
C TRP A 50 -8.53 0.71 -0.70
N LEU A 51 -9.74 0.39 -1.16
CA LEU A 51 -10.96 0.70 -0.41
C LEU A 51 -11.02 -0.09 0.91
N SER A 52 -10.50 -1.31 0.93
CA SER A 52 -10.38 -2.13 2.14
C SER A 52 -9.31 -1.58 3.11
N VAL A 53 -8.15 -1.12 2.62
CA VAL A 53 -7.15 -0.40 3.43
C VAL A 53 -7.78 0.83 4.07
N LYS A 54 -8.47 1.65 3.28
CA LYS A 54 -9.18 2.84 3.75
C LYS A 54 -10.20 2.50 4.84
N LYS A 55 -11.02 1.47 4.61
CA LYS A 55 -12.03 1.02 5.57
C LYS A 55 -11.40 0.60 6.91
N GLY A 56 -10.30 -0.16 6.89
CA GLY A 56 -9.57 -0.52 8.10
C GLY A 56 -9.06 0.69 8.86
N ALA A 57 -8.48 1.66 8.14
CA ALA A 57 -8.02 2.91 8.73
C ALA A 57 -9.16 3.75 9.34
N GLU A 58 -10.31 3.87 8.64
CA GLU A 58 -11.50 4.57 9.13
C GLU A 58 -12.07 3.93 10.41
N ASP A 59 -12.14 2.60 10.45
CA ASP A 59 -12.65 1.88 11.61
C ASP A 59 -11.72 2.07 12.83
N LYS A 60 -10.41 2.04 12.63
CA LYS A 60 -9.46 2.29 13.73
C LYS A 60 -9.52 3.73 14.21
N VAL A 61 -9.63 4.71 13.32
CA VAL A 61 -9.81 6.12 13.69
C VAL A 61 -11.08 6.31 14.52
N LYS A 62 -12.17 5.65 14.14
CA LYS A 62 -13.43 5.66 14.90
C LYS A 62 -13.28 5.05 16.29
N GLU A 63 -12.50 3.96 16.42
CA GLU A 63 -12.22 3.30 17.70
C GLU A 63 -11.39 4.19 18.63
N LEU A 64 -10.32 4.83 18.09
CA LEU A 64 -9.41 5.67 18.89
C LEU A 64 -10.02 7.03 19.26
N GLY A 65 -10.88 7.58 18.40
CA GLY A 65 -11.41 8.94 18.56
C GLY A 65 -10.35 10.04 18.39
N ASN A 66 -10.78 11.30 18.31
CA ASN A 66 -9.91 12.48 18.19
C ASN A 66 -8.84 12.41 17.06
N ILE A 67 -9.15 11.71 15.97
CA ILE A 67 -8.32 11.64 14.76
C ILE A 67 -9.18 12.02 13.56
N GLU A 68 -8.69 12.93 12.74
CA GLU A 68 -9.20 13.24 11.41
C GLU A 68 -8.39 12.43 10.39
N LEU A 69 -9.02 11.50 9.67
CA LEU A 69 -8.39 10.75 8.59
C LEU A 69 -8.64 11.45 7.26
N ILE A 70 -7.58 11.85 6.59
CA ILE A 70 -7.62 12.43 5.24
C ILE A 70 -7.15 11.37 4.27
N PHE A 71 -8.05 10.87 3.43
CA PHE A 71 -7.73 9.92 2.36
C PHE A 71 -7.33 10.67 1.09
N ARG A 72 -6.24 10.23 0.46
CA ARG A 72 -5.73 10.74 -0.82
C ARG A 72 -5.32 9.56 -1.71
N ALA A 73 -5.57 9.68 -3.00
CA ALA A 73 -5.10 8.74 -4.00
C ALA A 73 -5.09 9.41 -5.37
N PRO A 74 -4.20 9.02 -6.28
CA PRO A 74 -4.27 9.43 -7.68
C PRO A 74 -5.62 9.06 -8.32
N ALA A 75 -6.14 9.94 -9.16
CA ALA A 75 -7.43 9.75 -9.81
C ALA A 75 -7.29 8.79 -11.01
N GLY A 76 -7.84 7.61 -10.91
CA GLY A 76 -8.01 6.65 -12.00
C GLY A 76 -6.88 5.65 -12.18
N LYS A 77 -5.62 6.05 -12.15
CA LYS A 77 -4.45 5.16 -12.25
C LYS A 77 -3.33 5.63 -11.35
N THR A 78 -2.43 4.71 -11.07
CA THR A 78 -1.25 4.97 -10.24
C THR A 78 -0.31 5.99 -10.88
N ASP A 79 0.07 7.03 -10.11
CA ASP A 79 1.01 8.08 -10.52
C ASP A 79 1.95 8.44 -9.35
N PRO A 80 3.25 8.06 -9.42
CA PRO A 80 4.22 8.35 -8.35
C PRO A 80 4.45 9.85 -8.13
N ASN A 81 4.35 10.67 -9.18
CA ASN A 81 4.53 12.12 -9.06
C ASN A 81 3.34 12.76 -8.33
N GLU A 82 2.12 12.27 -8.58
CA GLU A 82 0.94 12.71 -7.86
C GLU A 82 1.01 12.28 -6.38
N GLN A 83 1.42 11.05 -6.09
CA GLN A 83 1.66 10.61 -4.71
C GLN A 83 2.71 11.47 -3.99
N THR A 84 3.81 11.82 -4.68
CA THR A 84 4.83 12.70 -4.12
C THR A 84 4.24 14.07 -3.75
N ARG A 85 3.44 14.69 -4.64
CA ARG A 85 2.76 15.97 -4.33
C ARG A 85 1.79 15.83 -3.14
N MET A 86 1.03 14.75 -3.08
CA MET A 86 0.11 14.49 -1.96
C MET A 86 0.85 14.37 -0.62
N ALA A 87 2.02 13.72 -0.61
CA ALA A 87 2.85 13.61 0.58
C ALA A 87 3.47 14.95 0.99
N GLU A 88 3.96 15.75 0.03
CA GLU A 88 4.44 17.12 0.28
C GLU A 88 3.32 18.03 0.82
N ASP A 89 2.12 17.91 0.28
CA ASP A 89 0.94 18.63 0.77
C ASP A 89 0.59 18.22 2.20
N ALA A 90 0.71 16.93 2.55
CA ALA A 90 0.50 16.45 3.91
C ALA A 90 1.51 17.06 4.90
N ILE A 91 2.80 17.17 4.50
CA ILE A 91 3.84 17.85 5.28
C ILE A 91 3.46 19.32 5.49
N ASN A 92 3.11 20.04 4.40
CA ASN A 92 2.75 21.46 4.45
C ASN A 92 1.51 21.72 5.31
N GLN A 93 0.55 20.81 5.32
CA GLN A 93 -0.66 20.85 6.13
C GLN A 93 -0.44 20.39 7.58
N LYS A 94 0.82 20.09 7.94
CA LYS A 94 1.23 19.65 9.28
C LYS A 94 0.44 18.42 9.74
N ALA A 95 0.40 17.39 8.90
CA ALA A 95 -0.11 16.09 9.31
C ALA A 95 0.62 15.61 10.57
N ASP A 96 -0.10 14.99 11.49
CA ASP A 96 0.50 14.37 12.68
C ASP A 96 1.10 12.99 12.35
N ALA A 97 0.57 12.30 11.35
CA ALA A 97 1.13 11.06 10.81
C ALA A 97 0.76 10.88 9.34
N ILE A 98 1.59 10.14 8.59
CA ILE A 98 1.35 9.79 7.20
C ILE A 98 1.42 8.25 7.07
N LEU A 99 0.37 7.66 6.46
CA LEU A 99 0.35 6.29 6.01
C LEU A 99 0.49 6.33 4.48
N LEU A 100 1.49 5.66 3.92
CA LEU A 100 1.82 5.74 2.50
C LEU A 100 1.95 4.34 1.89
N ALA A 101 1.23 4.08 0.80
CA ALA A 101 1.41 2.92 -0.06
C ALA A 101 2.18 3.35 -1.33
N PRO A 102 3.51 3.26 -1.35
CA PRO A 102 4.31 3.79 -2.45
C PRO A 102 4.12 2.97 -3.72
N SER A 103 3.83 3.65 -4.83
CA SER A 103 3.67 3.01 -6.15
C SER A 103 4.99 2.76 -6.88
N ASP A 104 6.08 3.40 -6.44
CA ASP A 104 7.41 3.26 -7.01
C ASP A 104 8.45 3.29 -5.87
N ILE A 105 9.26 2.22 -5.81
CA ILE A 105 10.22 2.00 -4.73
C ILE A 105 11.30 3.10 -4.65
N ALA A 106 11.69 3.70 -5.78
CA ALA A 106 12.73 4.72 -5.86
C ALA A 106 12.14 6.14 -5.85
N ALA A 107 11.07 6.37 -6.62
CA ALA A 107 10.51 7.71 -6.80
C ALA A 107 9.92 8.31 -5.52
N LEU A 108 9.38 7.45 -4.61
CA LEU A 108 8.79 7.90 -3.35
C LEU A 108 9.82 8.00 -2.20
N SER A 109 11.05 7.48 -2.36
CA SER A 109 12.08 7.55 -1.31
C SER A 109 12.48 8.98 -0.94
N PRO A 110 12.65 9.95 -1.87
CA PRO A 110 12.99 11.32 -1.51
C PRO A 110 11.92 12.03 -0.66
N VAL A 111 10.64 11.76 -0.90
CA VAL A 111 9.57 12.38 -0.09
C VAL A 111 9.48 11.72 1.29
N ALA A 112 9.81 10.43 1.43
CA ALA A 112 9.92 9.78 2.73
C ALA A 112 11.00 10.44 3.61
N ALA A 113 12.16 10.78 3.04
CA ALA A 113 13.20 11.54 3.74
C ALA A 113 12.67 12.92 4.22
N LYS A 114 11.91 13.65 3.39
CA LYS A 114 11.29 14.93 3.77
C LYS A 114 10.28 14.75 4.92
N ILE A 115 9.48 13.68 4.91
CA ILE A 115 8.53 13.36 5.99
C ILE A 115 9.29 13.16 7.30
N LYS A 116 10.38 12.40 7.26
CA LYS A 116 11.26 12.16 8.42
C LYS A 116 11.92 13.45 8.93
N GLU A 117 12.43 14.30 8.03
CA GLU A 117 12.99 15.61 8.38
C GLU A 117 11.95 16.52 9.06
N ALA A 118 10.68 16.41 8.67
CA ALA A 118 9.57 17.10 9.31
C ALA A 118 9.17 16.51 10.67
N ASN A 119 9.81 15.42 11.13
CA ASN A 119 9.45 14.65 12.32
C ASN A 119 8.00 14.17 12.34
N ILE A 120 7.49 13.76 11.19
CA ILE A 120 6.15 13.17 11.03
C ILE A 120 6.33 11.65 10.96
N PRO A 121 5.67 10.85 11.82
CA PRO A 121 5.66 9.39 11.70
C PRO A 121 5.20 8.94 10.31
N LEU A 122 6.00 8.09 9.67
CA LEU A 122 5.71 7.49 8.38
C LEU A 122 5.49 5.99 8.53
N ILE A 123 4.27 5.56 8.22
CA ILE A 123 3.88 4.14 8.17
C ILE A 123 3.76 3.74 6.70
N LEU A 124 4.58 2.81 6.26
CA LEU A 124 4.41 2.22 4.94
C LEU A 124 3.32 1.15 4.98
N ILE A 125 2.48 1.15 3.96
CA ILE A 125 1.36 0.21 3.78
C ILE A 125 1.59 -0.53 2.46
N ASP A 126 1.45 -1.85 2.47
CA ASP A 126 1.51 -2.73 1.30
C ASP A 126 2.88 -2.77 0.60
N SER A 127 3.44 -1.63 0.24
CA SER A 127 4.62 -1.50 -0.62
C SER A 127 5.78 -0.79 0.08
N ALA A 128 7.01 -1.16 -0.29
CA ALA A 128 8.24 -0.60 0.26
C ALA A 128 8.77 0.61 -0.55
N ILE A 129 9.68 1.34 0.07
CA ILE A 129 10.62 2.29 -0.56
C ILE A 129 12.04 1.74 -0.54
N SER A 130 12.98 2.39 -1.27
CA SER A 130 14.38 1.95 -1.34
C SER A 130 15.25 2.41 -0.18
N THR A 131 14.69 3.16 0.78
CA THR A 131 15.40 3.67 1.97
C THR A 131 14.75 3.17 3.25
N GLU A 132 15.44 3.42 4.38
CA GLU A 132 14.95 3.07 5.72
C GLU A 132 14.24 4.26 6.42
N ASP A 133 13.77 5.24 5.65
CA ASP A 133 13.16 6.47 6.17
C ASP A 133 11.66 6.28 6.47
N TYR A 134 11.34 5.27 7.28
CA TYR A 134 9.99 4.98 7.79
C TYR A 134 10.07 4.40 9.21
N ASP A 135 8.96 4.50 9.94
CA ASP A 135 8.87 4.03 11.32
C ASP A 135 8.31 2.60 11.42
N ALA A 136 7.33 2.26 10.57
CA ALA A 136 6.80 0.91 10.46
C ALA A 136 6.36 0.59 9.02
N PHE A 137 6.34 -0.69 8.68
CA PHE A 137 5.91 -1.20 7.38
C PHE A 137 5.02 -2.44 7.56
N LEU A 138 3.79 -2.32 7.10
CA LEU A 138 2.80 -3.40 7.12
C LEU A 138 2.57 -3.89 5.70
N SER A 139 2.90 -5.14 5.42
CA SER A 139 2.74 -5.73 4.09
C SER A 139 2.47 -7.22 4.17
N THR A 140 2.11 -7.82 3.06
CA THR A 140 2.22 -9.25 2.81
C THR A 140 3.69 -9.61 2.58
N ASP A 141 4.14 -10.80 2.96
CA ASP A 141 5.36 -11.40 2.41
C ASP A 141 5.14 -11.70 0.93
N ASN A 142 5.48 -10.70 0.09
CA ASN A 142 5.16 -10.71 -1.33
C ASN A 142 5.97 -11.75 -2.12
N GLU A 143 7.18 -12.10 -1.67
CA GLU A 143 7.97 -13.14 -2.33
C GLU A 143 7.36 -14.53 -2.04
N ALA A 144 7.03 -14.82 -0.78
CA ALA A 144 6.31 -16.05 -0.41
C ALA A 144 4.93 -16.14 -1.07
N ALA A 145 4.20 -15.02 -1.18
CA ALA A 145 2.91 -14.98 -1.88
C ALA A 145 3.05 -15.30 -3.38
N GLY A 146 4.12 -14.81 -4.02
CA GLY A 146 4.48 -15.19 -5.39
C GLY A 146 4.82 -16.66 -5.54
N GLU A 147 5.56 -17.25 -4.57
CA GLU A 147 5.85 -18.69 -4.56
C GLU A 147 4.58 -19.53 -4.44
N LEU A 148 3.63 -19.14 -3.55
CA LEU A 148 2.33 -19.82 -3.41
C LEU A 148 1.52 -19.77 -4.72
N ALA A 149 1.55 -18.62 -5.42
CA ALA A 149 0.92 -18.51 -6.74
C ALA A 149 1.59 -19.44 -7.76
N GLY A 150 2.93 -19.54 -7.77
CA GLY A 150 3.71 -20.41 -8.64
C GLY A 150 3.42 -21.88 -8.40
N GLU A 151 3.38 -22.30 -7.13
CA GLU A 151 3.04 -23.68 -6.77
C GLU A 151 1.61 -24.04 -7.23
N THR A 152 0.65 -23.13 -6.96
CA THR A 152 -0.74 -23.32 -7.38
C THR A 152 -0.84 -23.40 -8.91
N PHE A 153 -0.17 -22.51 -9.61
CA PHE A 153 -0.19 -22.45 -11.07
C PHE A 153 0.41 -23.73 -11.70
N ALA A 154 1.57 -24.18 -11.21
CA ALA A 154 2.23 -25.39 -11.71
C ALA A 154 1.32 -26.62 -11.61
N LYS A 155 0.57 -26.76 -10.50
CA LYS A 155 -0.41 -27.85 -10.34
C LYS A 155 -1.53 -27.77 -11.39
N LEU A 156 -2.08 -26.57 -11.63
CA LEU A 156 -3.17 -26.37 -12.58
C LEU A 156 -2.82 -26.70 -14.02
N VAL A 157 -1.58 -26.44 -14.44
CA VAL A 157 -1.11 -26.70 -15.82
C VAL A 157 -0.30 -27.99 -15.96
N ASN A 158 -0.29 -28.85 -14.92
CA ASN A 158 0.49 -30.10 -14.89
C ASN A 158 1.99 -29.88 -15.20
N GLY A 159 2.54 -28.80 -14.71
CA GLY A 159 3.97 -28.47 -14.73
C GLY A 159 4.56 -28.12 -16.11
N LYS A 160 3.75 -27.80 -17.13
CA LYS A 160 4.26 -27.55 -18.49
C LYS A 160 3.38 -26.59 -19.29
N GLY A 161 3.97 -26.01 -20.35
CA GLY A 161 3.27 -25.17 -21.31
C GLY A 161 3.75 -23.74 -21.34
N LYS A 162 3.17 -22.93 -22.24
CA LYS A 162 3.49 -21.50 -22.40
C LYS A 162 2.58 -20.67 -21.52
N ILE A 163 3.15 -19.68 -20.82
CA ILE A 163 2.39 -18.78 -19.96
C ILE A 163 2.74 -17.31 -20.21
N GLY A 164 1.77 -16.44 -19.95
CA GLY A 164 1.98 -14.99 -19.85
C GLY A 164 1.98 -14.52 -18.40
N ILE A 165 2.69 -13.42 -18.13
CA ILE A 165 2.66 -12.74 -16.85
C ILE A 165 2.22 -11.30 -17.09
N VAL A 166 1.24 -10.81 -16.31
CA VAL A 166 0.81 -9.41 -16.34
C VAL A 166 0.89 -8.83 -14.93
N HIS A 167 1.86 -7.96 -14.74
CA HIS A 167 2.08 -7.23 -13.48
C HIS A 167 1.37 -5.88 -13.47
N ALA A 168 1.27 -5.27 -12.27
CA ALA A 168 0.84 -3.90 -12.10
C ALA A 168 1.90 -2.95 -12.70
N GLN A 169 2.97 -2.67 -11.97
CA GLN A 169 3.99 -1.70 -12.34
C GLN A 169 5.40 -2.26 -12.19
N PRO A 170 6.34 -1.90 -13.09
CA PRO A 170 7.69 -2.44 -13.05
C PRO A 170 8.50 -1.96 -11.85
N ALA A 171 8.17 -0.81 -11.27
CA ALA A 171 8.88 -0.21 -10.14
C ALA A 171 8.15 -0.36 -8.79
N ALA A 172 7.01 -1.06 -8.74
CA ALA A 172 6.33 -1.38 -7.49
C ALA A 172 7.02 -2.56 -6.79
N SER A 173 7.38 -2.39 -5.51
CA SER A 173 8.06 -3.44 -4.74
C SER A 173 7.25 -4.75 -4.69
N THR A 174 5.92 -4.66 -4.60
CA THR A 174 5.01 -5.80 -4.60
C THR A 174 5.05 -6.58 -5.91
N ALA A 175 5.02 -5.89 -7.07
CA ALA A 175 5.09 -6.53 -8.38
C ALA A 175 6.44 -7.24 -8.59
N ILE A 176 7.54 -6.59 -8.16
CA ILE A 176 8.89 -7.16 -8.23
C ILE A 176 8.98 -8.44 -7.38
N ALA A 177 8.56 -8.38 -6.12
CA ALA A 177 8.67 -9.51 -5.20
C ALA A 177 7.75 -10.69 -5.59
N ARG A 178 6.48 -10.41 -5.96
CA ARG A 178 5.53 -11.43 -6.43
C ARG A 178 6.02 -12.12 -7.70
N GLY A 179 6.54 -11.33 -8.66
CA GLY A 179 7.14 -11.86 -9.89
C GLY A 179 8.34 -12.75 -9.59
N LYS A 180 9.28 -12.29 -8.77
CA LYS A 180 10.46 -13.04 -8.35
C LYS A 180 10.08 -14.38 -7.69
N GLY A 181 9.16 -14.34 -6.71
CA GLY A 181 8.69 -15.54 -6.01
C GLY A 181 8.04 -16.54 -6.98
N PHE A 182 7.13 -16.06 -7.84
CA PHE A 182 6.49 -16.90 -8.87
C PHE A 182 7.50 -17.55 -9.81
N GLU A 183 8.38 -16.77 -10.42
CA GLU A 183 9.38 -17.28 -11.37
C GLU A 183 10.36 -18.25 -10.73
N THR A 184 10.81 -17.94 -9.48
CA THR A 184 11.69 -18.83 -8.73
C THR A 184 11.02 -20.18 -8.48
N LYS A 185 9.77 -20.17 -8.02
CA LYS A 185 9.03 -21.40 -7.75
C LYS A 185 8.74 -22.20 -9.02
N ILE A 186 8.32 -21.55 -10.11
CA ILE A 186 8.10 -22.22 -11.41
C ILE A 186 9.39 -22.87 -11.89
N LYS A 187 10.52 -22.18 -11.82
CA LYS A 187 11.82 -22.74 -12.23
C LYS A 187 12.25 -23.96 -11.40
N GLU A 188 11.92 -23.94 -10.09
CA GLU A 188 12.25 -25.02 -9.16
C GLU A 188 11.42 -26.29 -9.42
N ILE A 189 10.07 -26.15 -9.53
CA ILE A 189 9.16 -27.31 -9.49
C ILE A 189 8.54 -27.66 -10.85
N ALA A 190 8.60 -26.76 -11.83
CA ALA A 190 7.96 -26.93 -13.14
C ALA A 190 8.80 -26.33 -14.28
N PRO A 191 10.03 -26.79 -14.51
CA PRO A 191 10.97 -26.21 -15.49
C PRO A 191 10.50 -26.30 -16.96
N ASP A 192 9.48 -27.11 -17.24
CA ASP A 192 8.87 -27.22 -18.57
C ASP A 192 7.83 -26.14 -18.87
N ILE A 193 7.53 -25.27 -17.88
CA ILE A 193 6.74 -24.06 -18.09
C ILE A 193 7.64 -22.98 -18.73
N LYS A 194 7.16 -22.40 -19.85
CA LYS A 194 7.87 -21.34 -20.59
C LYS A 194 7.13 -20.02 -20.44
N ILE A 195 7.75 -19.06 -19.78
CA ILE A 195 7.25 -17.68 -19.73
C ILE A 195 7.53 -17.04 -21.09
N VAL A 196 6.49 -16.80 -21.90
CA VAL A 196 6.62 -16.24 -23.26
C VAL A 196 6.46 -14.73 -23.29
N SER A 197 5.87 -14.13 -22.24
CA SER A 197 5.71 -12.68 -22.13
C SER A 197 5.58 -12.26 -20.69
N VAL A 198 6.24 -11.13 -20.33
CA VAL A 198 6.04 -10.41 -19.09
C VAL A 198 5.67 -8.98 -19.46
N GLN A 199 4.50 -8.49 -19.03
CA GLN A 199 3.97 -7.18 -19.36
C GLN A 199 3.45 -6.46 -18.11
N TYR A 200 3.24 -5.14 -18.25
CA TYR A 200 2.80 -4.28 -17.15
C TYR A 200 1.56 -3.48 -17.56
N SER A 201 0.51 -3.60 -16.76
CA SER A 201 -0.79 -2.95 -17.03
C SER A 201 -0.95 -1.58 -16.38
N ASP A 202 -0.01 -1.15 -15.54
CA ASP A 202 -0.13 0.00 -14.63
C ASP A 202 -1.36 -0.09 -13.67
N GLY A 203 -1.83 -1.31 -13.38
CA GLY A 203 -3.05 -1.56 -12.62
C GLY A 203 -4.35 -1.34 -13.42
N ASP A 204 -4.26 -0.90 -14.67
CA ASP A 204 -5.42 -0.60 -15.52
C ASP A 204 -6.04 -1.87 -16.11
N LYS A 205 -7.33 -2.08 -15.83
CA LYS A 205 -8.10 -3.26 -16.26
C LYS A 205 -8.22 -3.36 -17.78
N ALA A 206 -8.41 -2.25 -18.48
CA ALA A 206 -8.55 -2.23 -19.93
C ALA A 206 -7.21 -2.52 -20.64
N ARG A 207 -6.13 -1.97 -20.11
CA ARG A 207 -4.77 -2.27 -20.59
C ARG A 207 -4.41 -3.72 -20.36
N ALA A 208 -4.73 -4.30 -19.18
CA ALA A 208 -4.50 -5.70 -18.90
C ALA A 208 -5.30 -6.63 -19.84
N LEU A 209 -6.54 -6.27 -20.16
CA LEU A 209 -7.37 -6.97 -21.16
C LEU A 209 -6.69 -6.98 -22.53
N ASN A 210 -6.24 -5.82 -23.03
CA ASN A 210 -5.58 -5.72 -24.32
C ASN A 210 -4.28 -6.53 -24.35
N ILE A 211 -3.44 -6.41 -23.30
CA ILE A 211 -2.20 -7.20 -23.17
C ILE A 211 -2.48 -8.71 -23.24
N ALA A 212 -3.47 -9.19 -22.48
CA ALA A 212 -3.80 -10.62 -22.46
C ALA A 212 -4.33 -11.11 -23.83
N THR A 213 -5.16 -10.29 -24.49
CA THR A 213 -5.67 -10.56 -25.84
C THR A 213 -4.53 -10.72 -26.85
N ASP A 214 -3.57 -9.78 -26.81
CA ASP A 214 -2.39 -9.81 -27.70
C ASP A 214 -1.51 -11.05 -27.44
N ILE A 215 -1.25 -11.37 -26.16
CA ILE A 215 -0.46 -12.56 -25.79
C ILE A 215 -1.15 -13.84 -26.24
N MET A 216 -2.45 -14.00 -26.04
CA MET A 216 -3.22 -15.17 -26.49
C MET A 216 -3.31 -15.28 -28.00
N THR A 217 -3.35 -14.16 -28.71
CA THR A 217 -3.37 -14.12 -30.18
C THR A 217 -2.02 -14.55 -30.74
N ALA A 218 -0.92 -14.05 -30.16
CA ALA A 218 0.44 -14.42 -30.57
C ALA A 218 0.83 -15.85 -30.17
N ASN A 219 0.16 -16.44 -29.18
CA ASN A 219 0.45 -17.77 -28.65
C ASN A 219 -0.83 -18.61 -28.54
N PRO A 220 -1.33 -19.21 -29.65
CA PRO A 220 -2.57 -20.00 -29.64
C PRO A 220 -2.52 -21.22 -28.70
N ASP A 221 -1.33 -21.70 -28.35
CA ASP A 221 -1.06 -22.81 -27.44
C ASP A 221 -0.74 -22.36 -26.00
N LEU A 222 -1.07 -21.11 -25.63
CA LEU A 222 -0.92 -20.59 -24.28
C LEU A 222 -1.80 -21.38 -23.31
N VAL A 223 -1.23 -21.82 -22.18
CA VAL A 223 -1.94 -22.59 -21.15
C VAL A 223 -2.37 -21.75 -19.95
N GLY A 224 -1.88 -20.52 -19.81
CA GLY A 224 -2.35 -19.67 -18.72
C GLY A 224 -1.61 -18.37 -18.49
N PHE A 225 -2.11 -17.64 -17.48
CA PHE A 225 -1.57 -16.38 -17.01
C PHE A 225 -1.36 -16.39 -15.50
N PHE A 226 -0.29 -15.70 -15.08
CA PHE A 226 -0.14 -15.18 -13.73
C PHE A 226 -0.32 -13.67 -13.74
N THR A 227 -1.06 -13.13 -12.75
CA THR A 227 -1.27 -11.69 -12.58
C THR A 227 -1.01 -11.28 -11.13
N SER A 228 -0.41 -10.11 -10.91
CA SER A 228 0.13 -9.75 -9.59
C SER A 228 -0.66 -8.72 -8.79
N ASN A 229 -1.85 -8.29 -9.28
CA ASN A 229 -2.75 -7.37 -8.56
C ASN A 229 -4.18 -7.47 -9.09
N GLU A 230 -5.13 -6.82 -8.39
CA GLU A 230 -6.57 -6.82 -8.71
C GLU A 230 -6.85 -6.40 -10.15
N GLY A 231 -6.37 -5.21 -10.56
CA GLY A 231 -6.66 -4.66 -11.89
C GLY A 231 -6.17 -5.55 -13.03
N SER A 232 -4.94 -6.09 -12.92
CA SER A 232 -4.41 -7.05 -13.91
C SER A 232 -5.23 -8.35 -13.93
N THR A 233 -5.62 -8.87 -12.76
CA THR A 233 -6.41 -10.10 -12.64
C THR A 233 -7.75 -9.97 -13.35
N ILE A 234 -8.47 -8.88 -13.09
CA ILE A 234 -9.78 -8.62 -13.69
C ILE A 234 -9.67 -8.44 -15.21
N GLY A 235 -8.69 -7.65 -15.67
CA GLY A 235 -8.50 -7.42 -17.10
C GLY A 235 -8.16 -8.69 -17.87
N VAL A 236 -7.25 -9.52 -17.33
CA VAL A 236 -6.90 -10.81 -17.94
C VAL A 236 -8.06 -11.79 -17.90
N ALA A 237 -8.81 -11.87 -16.80
CA ALA A 237 -10.02 -12.72 -16.71
C ALA A 237 -11.02 -12.32 -17.80
N ARG A 238 -11.26 -11.04 -18.00
CA ARG A 238 -12.15 -10.56 -19.05
C ARG A 238 -11.67 -10.93 -20.45
N ALA A 239 -10.37 -10.81 -20.76
CA ALA A 239 -9.80 -11.21 -22.03
C ALA A 239 -10.02 -12.72 -22.30
N ILE A 240 -9.82 -13.56 -21.28
CA ILE A 240 -10.04 -15.01 -21.37
C ILE A 240 -11.50 -15.31 -21.67
N GLU A 241 -12.45 -14.61 -21.03
CA GLU A 241 -13.90 -14.75 -21.29
C GLU A 241 -14.27 -14.31 -22.70
N ASP A 242 -13.84 -13.11 -23.11
CA ASP A 242 -14.17 -12.54 -24.43
C ASP A 242 -13.63 -13.39 -25.59
N MET A 243 -12.50 -14.09 -25.39
CA MET A 243 -11.93 -15.01 -26.36
C MET A 243 -12.47 -16.47 -26.23
N GLY A 244 -13.37 -16.73 -25.28
CA GLY A 244 -13.96 -18.08 -25.07
C GLY A 244 -12.94 -19.13 -24.62
N LYS A 245 -11.86 -18.74 -23.92
CA LYS A 245 -10.72 -19.62 -23.57
C LYS A 245 -10.72 -20.09 -22.10
N LYS A 246 -11.78 -19.89 -21.35
CA LYS A 246 -11.82 -20.18 -19.89
C LYS A 246 -11.52 -21.64 -19.52
N ASP A 247 -11.79 -22.58 -20.44
CA ASP A 247 -11.56 -24.00 -20.20
C ASP A 247 -10.15 -24.47 -20.61
N THR A 248 -9.40 -23.64 -21.34
CA THR A 248 -8.07 -23.96 -21.90
C THR A 248 -6.94 -23.10 -21.37
N VAL A 249 -7.25 -21.89 -20.86
CA VAL A 249 -6.28 -20.95 -20.32
C VAL A 249 -6.51 -20.77 -18.83
N MET A 250 -5.57 -21.26 -18.00
CA MET A 250 -5.64 -21.15 -16.55
C MET A 250 -5.22 -19.76 -16.10
N LEU A 251 -5.95 -19.16 -15.15
CA LEU A 251 -5.59 -17.89 -14.55
C LEU A 251 -5.37 -18.07 -13.04
N VAL A 252 -4.21 -17.64 -12.56
CA VAL A 252 -3.92 -17.42 -11.15
C VAL A 252 -3.65 -15.93 -10.94
N GLY A 253 -4.41 -15.31 -10.05
CA GLY A 253 -4.39 -13.89 -9.83
C GLY A 253 -4.06 -13.48 -8.40
N PHE A 254 -4.24 -12.21 -8.12
CA PHE A 254 -4.09 -11.58 -6.80
C PHE A 254 -5.35 -10.79 -6.46
N ASP A 255 -5.52 -10.62 -5.16
CA ASP A 255 -6.50 -9.81 -4.49
C ASP A 255 -7.95 -10.33 -4.51
N LYS A 256 -8.76 -9.73 -3.67
CA LYS A 256 -10.20 -9.97 -3.54
C LYS A 256 -10.96 -8.74 -3.97
N SER A 257 -11.94 -8.95 -4.86
CA SER A 257 -12.98 -7.98 -5.20
C SER A 257 -14.25 -8.72 -5.64
N GLN A 258 -15.34 -8.00 -5.82
CA GLN A 258 -16.58 -8.61 -6.36
C GLN A 258 -16.33 -9.20 -7.75
N ASP A 259 -15.46 -8.58 -8.56
CA ASP A 259 -15.11 -9.08 -9.90
C ASP A 259 -14.27 -10.36 -9.83
N THR A 260 -13.27 -10.45 -8.93
CA THR A 260 -12.47 -11.66 -8.76
C THR A 260 -13.30 -12.82 -8.16
N ILE A 261 -14.23 -12.53 -7.23
CA ILE A 261 -15.16 -13.52 -6.71
C ILE A 261 -16.03 -14.08 -7.85
N ARG A 262 -16.62 -13.23 -8.69
CA ARG A 262 -17.40 -13.68 -9.86
C ARG A 262 -16.57 -14.51 -10.84
N ALA A 263 -15.31 -14.13 -11.08
CA ALA A 263 -14.42 -14.87 -11.95
C ALA A 263 -14.02 -16.25 -11.38
N LEU A 264 -13.91 -16.39 -10.05
CA LEU A 264 -13.77 -17.69 -9.38
C LEU A 264 -15.06 -18.54 -9.53
N GLU A 265 -16.23 -17.96 -9.27
CA GLU A 265 -17.52 -18.64 -9.32
C GLU A 265 -17.87 -19.15 -10.73
N ASN A 266 -17.55 -18.36 -11.76
CA ASN A 266 -17.78 -18.77 -13.15
C ASN A 266 -16.66 -19.63 -13.73
N GLY A 267 -15.57 -19.85 -12.97
CA GLY A 267 -14.44 -20.69 -13.32
C GLY A 267 -13.43 -20.10 -14.30
N THR A 268 -13.46 -18.80 -14.57
CA THR A 268 -12.42 -18.11 -15.38
C THR A 268 -11.15 -17.92 -14.58
N LEU A 269 -11.26 -17.47 -13.33
CA LEU A 269 -10.14 -17.43 -12.37
C LEU A 269 -10.10 -18.77 -11.63
N LYS A 270 -8.94 -19.44 -11.63
CA LYS A 270 -8.80 -20.74 -10.96
C LYS A 270 -8.37 -20.61 -9.50
N ALA A 271 -7.54 -19.61 -9.22
CA ALA A 271 -7.12 -19.25 -7.88
C ALA A 271 -6.76 -17.77 -7.80
N THR A 272 -6.91 -17.18 -6.64
CA THR A 272 -6.38 -15.84 -6.33
C THR A 272 -5.64 -15.87 -5.00
N VAL A 273 -4.54 -15.12 -4.92
CA VAL A 273 -3.79 -14.92 -3.69
C VAL A 273 -4.34 -13.68 -3.00
N VAL A 274 -5.00 -13.87 -1.86
CA VAL A 274 -5.74 -12.82 -1.16
C VAL A 274 -4.94 -12.33 0.03
N GLN A 275 -4.66 -11.04 0.05
CA GLN A 275 -3.97 -10.30 1.11
C GLN A 275 -4.95 -9.88 2.22
N ASN A 276 -4.44 -9.17 3.24
CA ASN A 276 -5.25 -8.60 4.31
C ASN A 276 -5.17 -7.06 4.33
N PRO A 277 -5.67 -6.36 3.31
CA PRO A 277 -5.58 -4.91 3.22
C PRO A 277 -6.32 -4.17 4.34
N TYR A 278 -7.43 -4.73 4.84
CA TYR A 278 -8.13 -4.17 6.01
C TYR A 278 -7.20 -4.07 7.23
N LYS A 279 -6.47 -5.16 7.52
CA LYS A 279 -5.50 -5.21 8.63
C LYS A 279 -4.38 -4.19 8.44
N MET A 280 -3.88 -4.01 7.20
CA MET A 280 -2.85 -3.01 6.90
C MET A 280 -3.30 -1.60 7.29
N GLY A 281 -4.52 -1.21 6.91
CA GLY A 281 -5.08 0.10 7.27
C GLY A 281 -5.38 0.24 8.76
N PHE A 282 -6.00 -0.77 9.36
CA PHE A 282 -6.41 -0.79 10.75
C PHE A 282 -5.19 -0.73 11.70
N ASP A 283 -4.23 -1.62 11.53
CA ASP A 283 -3.02 -1.67 12.37
C ASP A 283 -2.07 -0.51 12.05
N GLY A 284 -2.02 -0.04 10.79
CA GLY A 284 -1.21 1.11 10.41
C GLY A 284 -1.61 2.38 11.16
N VAL A 285 -2.90 2.65 11.30
CA VAL A 285 -3.41 3.77 12.12
C VAL A 285 -3.07 3.55 13.59
N GLN A 286 -3.21 2.33 14.11
CA GLN A 286 -2.83 2.01 15.51
C GLN A 286 -1.35 2.32 15.75
N MET A 287 -0.46 1.90 14.83
CA MET A 287 0.98 2.15 14.96
C MET A 287 1.33 3.63 14.91
N ALA A 288 0.73 4.38 13.98
CA ALA A 288 0.91 5.83 13.94
C ALA A 288 0.49 6.48 15.27
N PHE A 289 -0.63 6.07 15.82
CA PHE A 289 -1.11 6.54 17.11
C PHE A 289 -0.17 6.18 18.27
N ASP A 290 0.34 4.95 18.29
CA ASP A 290 1.26 4.48 19.34
C ASP A 290 2.59 5.21 19.30
N ILE A 291 3.17 5.45 18.11
CA ILE A 291 4.40 6.24 17.93
C ILE A 291 4.21 7.67 18.47
N LEU A 292 3.09 8.32 18.13
CA LEU A 292 2.77 9.67 18.62
C LEU A 292 2.61 9.74 20.14
N ASN A 293 2.28 8.63 20.77
CA ASN A 293 2.21 8.51 22.24
C ASN A 293 3.49 7.96 22.86
N GLY A 294 4.61 7.92 22.12
CA GLY A 294 5.93 7.53 22.62
C GLY A 294 6.11 6.01 22.83
N LYS A 295 5.20 5.18 22.31
CA LYS A 295 5.35 3.74 22.36
C LYS A 295 6.28 3.22 21.26
N LYS A 296 7.00 2.15 21.56
CA LYS A 296 7.74 1.41 20.54
C LYS A 296 6.78 0.49 19.80
N VAL A 297 6.91 0.46 18.47
CA VAL A 297 6.17 -0.45 17.59
C VAL A 297 7.12 -1.43 16.92
N GLU A 298 6.58 -2.57 16.47
CA GLU A 298 7.30 -3.47 15.58
C GLU A 298 7.47 -2.80 14.21
N ARG A 299 8.67 -2.91 13.63
CA ARG A 299 8.98 -2.19 12.41
C ARG A 299 8.45 -2.85 11.15
N LEU A 300 8.45 -4.18 11.10
CA LEU A 300 8.01 -4.97 9.94
C LEU A 300 6.91 -5.93 10.37
N ILE A 301 5.75 -5.85 9.73
CA ILE A 301 4.60 -6.67 10.07
C ILE A 301 4.08 -7.35 8.81
N ASP A 302 4.16 -8.68 8.82
CA ASP A 302 3.45 -9.49 7.83
C ASP A 302 1.95 -9.54 8.20
N THR A 303 1.12 -9.14 7.27
CA THR A 303 -0.33 -9.15 7.44
C THR A 303 -0.97 -10.47 7.02
N GLY A 304 -0.17 -11.39 6.47
CA GLY A 304 -0.60 -12.71 6.04
C GLY A 304 -1.24 -12.73 4.65
N VAL A 305 -1.40 -13.94 4.13
CA VAL A 305 -1.96 -14.19 2.80
C VAL A 305 -2.65 -15.54 2.74
N ASN A 306 -3.66 -15.70 1.87
CA ASN A 306 -4.34 -16.96 1.61
C ASN A 306 -4.48 -17.23 0.11
N VAL A 307 -4.31 -18.46 -0.32
CA VAL A 307 -4.71 -18.90 -1.67
C VAL A 307 -6.17 -19.31 -1.63
N VAL A 308 -6.98 -18.67 -2.46
CA VAL A 308 -8.42 -18.88 -2.57
C VAL A 308 -8.76 -19.46 -3.94
N THR A 309 -9.51 -20.55 -3.92
CA THR A 309 -10.08 -21.23 -5.07
C THR A 309 -11.60 -21.32 -4.91
N LEU A 310 -12.29 -21.88 -5.88
CA LEU A 310 -13.74 -22.13 -5.74
C LEU A 310 -14.07 -23.04 -4.53
N GLU A 311 -13.16 -23.96 -4.16
CA GLU A 311 -13.39 -24.92 -3.08
C GLU A 311 -13.40 -24.27 -1.68
N ASN A 312 -12.67 -23.18 -1.49
CA ASN A 312 -12.57 -22.48 -0.22
C ASN A 312 -13.01 -21.00 -0.28
N ILE A 313 -13.79 -20.64 -1.29
CA ILE A 313 -14.21 -19.25 -1.56
C ILE A 313 -14.97 -18.59 -0.40
N ASP A 314 -15.58 -19.39 0.47
CA ASP A 314 -16.35 -18.89 1.62
C ASP A 314 -15.50 -18.11 2.63
N ILE A 315 -14.17 -18.30 2.64
CA ILE A 315 -13.27 -17.54 3.52
C ILE A 315 -13.17 -16.06 3.14
N ILE A 316 -13.64 -15.69 1.94
CA ILE A 316 -13.58 -14.31 1.44
C ILE A 316 -14.95 -13.71 1.08
N LYS A 317 -16.05 -14.48 1.20
CA LYS A 317 -17.43 -13.97 1.04
C LYS A 317 -17.94 -13.32 2.35
#